data_f910a37f61f50c56aad67a6379749b28
#
_entry.id   f910a37f61f50c56aad67a6379749b28
#
_cell.length_a   1.000
_cell.length_b   1.000
_cell.length_c   1.000
_cell.angle_alpha   90.00
_cell.angle_beta   90.00
_cell.angle_gamma   90.00
#
_symmetry.space_group_name_H-M   'P 1'
#
loop_
_entity.id
_entity.type
_entity.pdbx_description
1 polymer ?
#
loop_
_entity_poly.entity_id
_entity_poly.type
_entity_poly.pdbx_seq_one_letter_code
_entity_poly.pdbx_strand_id
1 'polypeptide(L)'
;DHSQGWGEKGFFADSDSSTVFDAAVYRRNGLIEKRYNIEIIPTEVVDNNIAGGALYRKAFSSLSSYSDDFDMILPSAYDAITLSDAGLLLDLSEQKYITLGSPWWAESLNRSIALGGRQYFAVSDAMFNDKFDSAILLFNKQIMKDMGLEEPYSAVRDREWTLDVFAEYIKGYGGDINSDGREGYADRYGAFLFELS
;
A
#
# COMPACT_ATOMS: atom_id res chain seq x y z
N ASP A 1 12.31 -13.56 5.36
CA ASP A 1 12.45 -13.60 3.91
C ASP A 1 11.48 -12.57 3.31
N HIS A 2 11.95 -11.32 3.16
CA HIS A 2 11.21 -10.21 2.58
C HIS A 2 11.33 -10.18 1.04
N SER A 3 11.83 -11.26 0.43
CA SER A 3 11.95 -11.40 -1.02
C SER A 3 10.61 -11.64 -1.72
N GLN A 4 9.52 -11.56 -1.01
CA GLN A 4 8.18 -11.69 -1.59
C GLN A 4 7.76 -10.35 -2.14
N GLY A 5 7.90 -10.20 -3.45
CA GLY A 5 7.60 -9.02 -4.23
C GLY A 5 6.31 -8.29 -3.86
N TRP A 6 6.44 -7.21 -3.14
CA TRP A 6 5.35 -6.29 -2.81
C TRP A 6 4.75 -5.64 -4.08
N GLY A 7 5.51 -5.65 -5.20
CA GLY A 7 5.10 -5.06 -6.46
C GLY A 7 4.38 -5.99 -7.45
N GLU A 8 4.61 -7.30 -7.37
CA GLU A 8 4.15 -8.24 -8.38
C GLU A 8 2.63 -8.43 -8.40
N LYS A 9 2.02 -8.56 -7.24
CA LYS A 9 0.68 -9.11 -7.10
C LYS A 9 -0.46 -8.15 -7.49
N GLY A 10 -0.19 -6.88 -7.69
CA GLY A 10 -1.25 -5.90 -7.94
C GLY A 10 -1.49 -5.56 -9.40
N PHE A 11 -0.48 -5.66 -10.25
CA PHE A 11 -0.56 -5.17 -11.62
C PHE A 11 -0.54 -6.27 -12.68
N PHE A 12 0.15 -7.37 -12.45
CA PHE A 12 0.28 -8.47 -13.39
C PHE A 12 0.04 -9.83 -12.73
N ALA A 13 -0.52 -10.77 -13.50
CA ALA A 13 -0.64 -12.18 -13.15
C ALA A 13 -0.55 -13.03 -14.43
N ASP A 14 0.26 -14.10 -14.39
CA ASP A 14 0.51 -14.98 -15.56
C ASP A 14 -0.70 -15.83 -15.93
N SER A 15 -1.57 -16.12 -14.99
CA SER A 15 -2.73 -16.99 -15.20
C SER A 15 -3.86 -16.70 -14.21
N ASP A 16 -5.03 -17.28 -14.47
CA ASP A 16 -6.21 -17.17 -13.59
C ASP A 16 -6.28 -18.26 -12.51
N SER A 17 -5.20 -18.99 -12.27
CA SER A 17 -5.24 -20.27 -11.53
C SER A 17 -4.70 -20.22 -10.10
N SER A 18 -4.00 -19.18 -9.67
CA SER A 18 -3.28 -19.19 -8.38
C SER A 18 -4.13 -18.71 -7.21
N THR A 19 -4.79 -17.57 -7.34
CA THR A 19 -5.70 -17.03 -6.33
C THR A 19 -6.89 -16.33 -7.00
N VAL A 20 -7.96 -16.05 -6.24
CA VAL A 20 -9.10 -15.25 -6.72
C VAL A 20 -8.63 -13.86 -7.18
N PHE A 21 -7.61 -13.34 -6.50
CA PHE A 21 -7.00 -12.06 -6.82
C PHE A 21 -6.24 -12.09 -8.15
N ASP A 22 -5.33 -13.06 -8.32
CA ASP A 22 -4.56 -13.21 -9.55
C ASP A 22 -5.48 -13.44 -10.75
N ALA A 23 -6.53 -14.25 -10.58
CA ALA A 23 -7.56 -14.44 -11.60
C ALA A 23 -8.23 -13.11 -12.00
N ALA A 24 -8.50 -12.22 -11.05
CA ALA A 24 -9.10 -10.92 -11.34
C ALA A 24 -8.14 -10.00 -12.10
N VAL A 25 -6.87 -9.96 -11.69
CA VAL A 25 -5.80 -9.19 -12.36
C VAL A 25 -5.59 -9.70 -13.79
N TYR A 26 -5.46 -11.01 -13.97
CA TYR A 26 -5.30 -11.63 -15.29
C TYR A 26 -6.45 -11.28 -16.24
N ARG A 27 -7.70 -11.45 -15.78
CA ARG A 27 -8.88 -11.11 -16.59
C ARG A 27 -8.96 -9.62 -16.92
N ARG A 28 -8.67 -8.74 -15.95
CA ARG A 28 -8.62 -7.29 -16.17
C ARG A 28 -7.62 -6.96 -17.26
N ASN A 29 -6.40 -7.47 -17.17
CA ASN A 29 -5.34 -7.20 -18.15
C ASN A 29 -5.74 -7.70 -19.53
N GLY A 30 -6.22 -8.93 -19.68
CA GLY A 30 -6.67 -9.47 -20.94
C GLY A 30 -7.84 -8.69 -21.59
N LEU A 31 -8.73 -8.11 -20.78
CA LEU A 31 -9.78 -7.21 -21.30
C LEU A 31 -9.20 -5.89 -21.86
N ILE A 32 -8.20 -5.33 -21.19
CA ILE A 32 -7.52 -4.11 -21.61
C ILE A 32 -6.72 -4.36 -22.89
N GLU A 33 -5.92 -5.41 -22.93
CA GLU A 33 -5.13 -5.82 -24.11
C GLU A 33 -6.03 -5.99 -25.35
N LYS A 34 -7.12 -6.74 -25.19
CA LYS A 34 -8.08 -6.95 -26.28
C LYS A 34 -8.78 -5.66 -26.70
N ARG A 35 -9.14 -4.79 -25.76
CA ARG A 35 -9.87 -3.54 -26.03
C ARG A 35 -9.02 -2.53 -26.80
N TYR A 36 -7.76 -2.42 -26.43
CA TYR A 36 -6.86 -1.40 -26.95
C TYR A 36 -5.84 -1.95 -27.94
N ASN A 37 -5.85 -3.26 -28.21
CA ASN A 37 -4.89 -3.95 -29.08
C ASN A 37 -3.44 -3.65 -28.66
N ILE A 38 -3.16 -3.84 -27.38
CA ILE A 38 -1.84 -3.71 -26.75
C ILE A 38 -1.47 -5.03 -26.10
N GLU A 39 -0.22 -5.17 -25.72
CA GLU A 39 0.28 -6.27 -24.89
C GLU A 39 0.88 -5.68 -23.60
N ILE A 40 0.56 -6.26 -22.47
CA ILE A 40 1.13 -5.87 -21.16
C ILE A 40 2.29 -6.82 -20.85
N ILE A 41 3.52 -6.34 -21.03
CA ILE A 41 4.73 -7.12 -20.80
C ILE A 41 5.39 -6.64 -19.52
N PRO A 42 5.33 -7.42 -18.42
CA PRO A 42 5.98 -7.05 -17.18
C PRO A 42 7.50 -7.20 -17.29
N THR A 43 8.25 -6.21 -16.85
CA THR A 43 9.67 -6.34 -16.57
C THR A 43 9.89 -6.20 -15.08
N GLU A 44 10.09 -7.33 -14.44
CA GLU A 44 10.29 -7.36 -13.00
C GLU A 44 11.72 -6.99 -12.61
N VAL A 45 11.85 -6.19 -11.57
CA VAL A 45 13.14 -5.88 -10.94
C VAL A 45 13.02 -6.17 -9.46
N VAL A 46 13.70 -7.21 -9.02
CA VAL A 46 13.77 -7.55 -7.58
C VAL A 46 14.55 -6.47 -6.87
N ASP A 47 13.88 -5.76 -5.96
CA ASP A 47 14.47 -4.68 -5.19
C ASP A 47 13.99 -4.73 -3.74
N ASN A 48 14.93 -4.78 -2.82
CA ASN A 48 14.65 -4.80 -1.38
C ASN A 48 14.87 -3.43 -0.72
N ASN A 49 15.17 -2.40 -1.51
CA ASN A 49 15.39 -1.05 -1.02
C ASN A 49 14.15 -0.20 -1.21
N ILE A 50 13.79 0.55 -0.20
CA ILE A 50 12.68 1.51 -0.25
C ILE A 50 13.01 2.68 -1.18
N ALA A 51 14.30 3.05 -1.28
CA ALA A 51 14.78 4.16 -2.11
C ALA A 51 16.15 3.84 -2.70
N GLY A 52 16.40 4.31 -3.93
CA GLY A 52 17.70 4.23 -4.60
C GLY A 52 18.14 2.81 -4.96
N GLY A 53 17.22 1.86 -5.00
CA GLY A 53 17.49 0.45 -5.26
C GLY A 53 17.74 0.12 -6.74
N ALA A 54 17.63 -1.17 -7.08
CA ALA A 54 17.87 -1.67 -8.43
C ALA A 54 16.86 -1.11 -9.44
N LEU A 55 15.57 -1.01 -9.06
CA LEU A 55 14.53 -0.43 -9.91
C LEU A 55 14.82 1.04 -10.21
N TYR A 56 15.15 1.83 -9.18
CA TYR A 56 15.52 3.23 -9.36
C TYR A 56 16.69 3.40 -10.33
N ARG A 57 17.79 2.66 -10.12
CA ARG A 57 18.98 2.76 -10.98
C ARG A 57 18.70 2.39 -12.44
N LYS A 58 17.90 1.34 -12.65
CA LYS A 58 17.49 0.93 -14.01
C LYS A 58 16.61 2.02 -14.65
N ALA A 59 15.61 2.51 -13.93
CA ALA A 59 14.73 3.57 -14.44
C ALA A 59 15.52 4.86 -14.72
N PHE A 60 16.34 5.31 -13.80
CA PHE A 60 17.16 6.52 -13.96
C PHE A 60 18.10 6.42 -15.18
N SER A 61 18.79 5.27 -15.35
CA SER A 61 19.68 5.04 -16.50
C SER A 61 18.93 5.08 -17.82
N SER A 62 17.80 4.37 -17.91
CA SER A 62 16.98 4.32 -19.11
C SER A 62 16.40 5.69 -19.48
N LEU A 63 15.76 6.36 -18.54
CA LEU A 63 15.16 7.68 -18.77
C LEU A 63 16.20 8.77 -19.11
N SER A 64 17.36 8.76 -18.44
CA SER A 64 18.44 9.71 -18.70
C SER A 64 19.12 9.52 -20.05
N SER A 65 19.13 8.30 -20.57
CA SER A 65 19.68 7.97 -21.89
C SER A 65 18.65 8.03 -23.03
N TYR A 66 17.39 8.34 -22.71
CA TYR A 66 16.26 8.32 -23.64
C TYR A 66 16.13 6.97 -24.36
N SER A 67 16.43 5.87 -23.67
CA SER A 67 16.20 4.53 -24.20
C SER A 67 14.72 4.14 -24.06
N ASP A 68 14.23 3.36 -25.02
CA ASP A 68 12.84 2.91 -25.09
C ASP A 68 12.70 1.52 -24.45
N ASP A 69 13.07 1.41 -23.16
CA ASP A 69 13.09 0.12 -22.47
C ASP A 69 11.74 -0.24 -21.83
N PHE A 70 10.88 0.77 -21.56
CA PHE A 70 9.58 0.58 -20.93
C PHE A 70 8.69 1.82 -21.14
N ASP A 71 7.37 1.61 -21.15
CA ASP A 71 6.37 2.68 -21.27
C ASP A 71 5.94 3.23 -19.90
N MET A 72 6.00 2.41 -18.85
CA MET A 72 5.53 2.76 -17.51
C MET A 72 6.38 2.10 -16.45
N ILE A 73 6.57 2.79 -15.32
CA ILE A 73 7.23 2.24 -14.13
C ILE A 73 6.29 2.30 -12.92
N LEU A 74 6.47 1.36 -12.00
CA LEU A 74 5.74 1.27 -10.72
C LEU A 74 6.76 1.30 -9.57
N PRO A 75 7.37 2.47 -9.30
CA PRO A 75 8.40 2.62 -8.27
C PRO A 75 7.79 2.83 -6.89
N SER A 76 8.63 2.82 -5.85
CA SER A 76 8.27 3.37 -4.55
C SER A 76 7.98 4.87 -4.65
N ALA A 77 7.24 5.42 -3.69
CA ALA A 77 6.98 6.87 -3.65
C ALA A 77 8.29 7.68 -3.52
N TYR A 78 9.28 7.18 -2.79
CA TYR A 78 10.59 7.83 -2.64
C TYR A 78 11.33 7.94 -3.97
N ASP A 79 11.35 6.86 -4.74
CA ASP A 79 12.00 6.85 -6.05
C ASP A 79 11.23 7.69 -7.07
N ALA A 80 9.91 7.67 -7.02
CA ALA A 80 9.07 8.51 -7.87
C ALA A 80 9.33 10.00 -7.64
N ILE A 81 9.46 10.43 -6.37
CA ILE A 81 9.81 11.82 -6.02
C ILE A 81 11.19 12.16 -6.58
N THR A 82 12.18 11.30 -6.40
CA THR A 82 13.55 11.55 -6.86
C THR A 82 13.64 11.63 -8.39
N LEU A 83 12.94 10.74 -9.10
CA LEU A 83 12.85 10.78 -10.57
C LEU A 83 12.12 12.03 -11.07
N SER A 84 11.10 12.50 -10.33
CA SER A 84 10.37 13.73 -10.64
C SER A 84 11.26 14.96 -10.47
N ASP A 85 12.02 15.04 -9.38
CA ASP A 85 12.95 16.14 -9.11
C ASP A 85 14.05 16.19 -10.16
N ALA A 86 14.50 15.05 -10.66
CA ALA A 86 15.42 14.94 -11.79
C ALA A 86 14.79 15.31 -13.15
N GLY A 87 13.51 15.62 -13.22
CA GLY A 87 12.82 15.99 -14.45
C GLY A 87 12.64 14.83 -15.45
N LEU A 88 12.65 13.59 -14.96
CA LEU A 88 12.62 12.39 -15.79
C LEU A 88 11.20 11.81 -16.00
N LEU A 89 10.20 12.34 -15.31
CA LEU A 89 8.81 11.88 -15.44
C LEU A 89 7.94 12.91 -16.15
N LEU A 90 6.95 12.42 -16.90
CA LEU A 90 5.96 13.27 -17.57
C LEU A 90 4.95 13.84 -16.56
N ASP A 91 4.51 15.06 -16.78
CA ASP A 91 3.39 15.64 -16.04
C ASP A 91 2.08 14.97 -16.47
N LEU A 92 1.51 14.17 -15.58
CA LEU A 92 0.26 13.44 -15.81
C LEU A 92 -0.94 14.37 -15.94
N SER A 93 -0.89 15.57 -15.36
CA SER A 93 -1.98 16.55 -15.44
C SER A 93 -2.13 17.14 -16.84
N GLU A 94 -1.08 17.11 -17.66
CA GLU A 94 -1.08 17.58 -19.04
C GLU A 94 -1.42 16.47 -20.05
N GLN A 95 -1.60 15.21 -19.60
CA GLN A 95 -1.86 14.09 -20.50
C GLN A 95 -3.33 14.03 -20.90
N LYS A 96 -3.59 14.03 -22.19
CA LYS A 96 -4.94 14.10 -22.78
C LYS A 96 -5.92 13.03 -22.29
N TYR A 97 -5.43 11.85 -22.00
CA TYR A 97 -6.26 10.69 -21.65
C TYR A 97 -6.22 10.32 -20.16
N ILE A 98 -5.52 11.12 -19.35
CA ILE A 98 -5.45 10.94 -17.90
C ILE A 98 -6.35 11.98 -17.25
N THR A 99 -7.43 11.52 -16.63
CA THR A 99 -8.37 12.37 -15.87
C THR A 99 -8.20 12.09 -14.39
N LEU A 100 -7.28 12.80 -13.74
CA LEU A 100 -6.90 12.59 -12.32
C LEU A 100 -8.05 12.80 -11.31
N GLY A 101 -9.13 13.46 -11.69
CA GLY A 101 -10.35 13.60 -10.88
C GLY A 101 -11.32 12.42 -10.98
N SER A 102 -11.01 11.36 -11.73
CA SER A 102 -11.87 10.19 -11.82
C SER A 102 -11.81 9.35 -10.54
N PRO A 103 -12.90 8.63 -10.17
CA PRO A 103 -13.04 7.99 -8.86
C PRO A 103 -12.05 6.85 -8.58
N TRP A 104 -11.38 6.31 -9.60
CA TRP A 104 -10.34 5.29 -9.46
C TRP A 104 -8.95 5.84 -9.10
N TRP A 105 -8.79 7.16 -9.06
CA TRP A 105 -7.58 7.81 -8.55
C TRP A 105 -7.72 8.07 -7.05
N ALA A 106 -6.65 7.87 -6.29
CA ALA A 106 -6.58 8.23 -4.88
C ALA A 106 -6.46 9.77 -4.71
N GLU A 107 -7.56 10.50 -4.93
CA GLU A 107 -7.57 11.96 -5.09
C GLU A 107 -6.87 12.70 -3.95
N SER A 108 -7.17 12.37 -2.71
CA SER A 108 -6.58 13.04 -1.54
C SER A 108 -5.07 12.82 -1.46
N LEU A 109 -4.62 11.59 -1.70
CA LEU A 109 -3.20 11.24 -1.71
C LEU A 109 -2.49 11.91 -2.88
N ASN A 110 -3.03 11.79 -4.09
CA ASN A 110 -2.45 12.38 -5.29
C ASN A 110 -2.29 13.89 -5.16
N ARG A 111 -3.25 14.57 -4.56
CA ARG A 111 -3.15 16.00 -4.27
C ARG A 111 -2.02 16.33 -3.30
N SER A 112 -1.78 15.48 -2.31
CA SER A 112 -0.71 15.68 -1.31
C SER A 112 0.69 15.50 -1.89
N ILE A 113 0.85 14.64 -2.90
CA ILE A 113 2.14 14.33 -3.53
C ILE A 113 2.40 15.15 -4.80
N ALA A 114 1.54 16.11 -5.15
CA ALA A 114 1.75 17.01 -6.27
C ALA A 114 2.93 17.96 -6.00
N LEU A 115 3.80 18.12 -6.98
CA LEU A 115 5.00 18.95 -6.90
C LEU A 115 4.78 20.25 -7.68
N GLY A 116 4.73 21.38 -6.98
CA GLY A 116 4.52 22.69 -7.62
C GLY A 116 3.22 22.79 -8.41
N GLY A 117 2.17 22.06 -8.01
CA GLY A 117 0.88 22.00 -8.68
C GLY A 117 0.84 21.05 -9.89
N ARG A 118 1.90 20.28 -10.14
CA ARG A 118 2.00 19.29 -11.20
C ARG A 118 2.01 17.87 -10.63
N GLN A 119 1.55 16.91 -11.40
CA GLN A 119 1.43 15.52 -10.98
C GLN A 119 2.32 14.62 -11.86
N TYR A 120 3.46 14.23 -11.35
CA TYR A 120 4.43 13.41 -12.10
C TYR A 120 4.25 11.90 -11.87
N PHE A 121 3.62 11.52 -10.80
CA PHE A 121 3.24 10.15 -10.48
C PHE A 121 1.92 10.14 -9.71
N ALA A 122 1.20 9.04 -9.73
CA ALA A 122 -0.11 8.98 -9.11
C ALA A 122 -0.41 7.57 -8.57
N VAL A 123 -1.25 7.51 -7.55
CA VAL A 123 -1.78 6.28 -6.97
C VAL A 123 -3.21 6.08 -7.45
N SER A 124 -3.54 4.86 -7.84
CA SER A 124 -4.87 4.51 -8.36
C SER A 124 -5.28 3.09 -7.99
N ASP A 125 -6.55 2.76 -8.20
CA ASP A 125 -7.09 1.40 -8.02
C ASP A 125 -6.54 0.36 -9.03
N ALA A 126 -5.63 0.74 -9.93
CA ALA A 126 -4.88 -0.19 -10.76
C ALA A 126 -3.90 -1.05 -9.93
N MET A 127 -3.48 -0.54 -8.78
CA MET A 127 -2.64 -1.22 -7.81
C MET A 127 -3.41 -1.47 -6.50
N PHE A 128 -3.07 -2.54 -5.81
CA PHE A 128 -3.72 -2.92 -4.55
C PHE A 128 -2.82 -2.77 -3.33
N ASN A 129 -1.59 -2.34 -3.52
CA ASN A 129 -0.60 -2.26 -2.45
C ASN A 129 -1.07 -1.37 -1.29
N ASP A 130 -1.75 -0.26 -1.60
CA ASP A 130 -2.33 0.63 -0.60
C ASP A 130 -3.40 -0.04 0.28
N LYS A 131 -4.04 -1.11 -0.21
CA LYS A 131 -5.02 -1.88 0.56
C LYS A 131 -4.34 -2.95 1.41
N PHE A 132 -3.27 -3.58 0.91
CA PHE A 132 -2.52 -4.59 1.66
C PHE A 132 -1.69 -3.99 2.80
N ASP A 133 -1.19 -2.78 2.61
CA ASP A 133 -0.36 -2.07 3.61
C ASP A 133 -1.17 -1.23 4.59
N SER A 134 -2.50 -1.40 4.59
CA SER A 134 -3.35 -0.70 5.55
C SER A 134 -3.07 -1.17 6.98
N ALA A 135 -2.66 -0.27 7.84
CA ALA A 135 -2.57 -0.54 9.26
C ALA A 135 -4.00 -0.71 9.82
N ILE A 136 -4.23 -1.83 10.49
CA ILE A 136 -5.55 -2.15 11.08
C ILE A 136 -5.41 -2.44 12.56
N LEU A 137 -6.45 -2.11 13.31
CA LEU A 137 -6.59 -2.50 14.70
C LEU A 137 -7.49 -3.74 14.79
N LEU A 138 -6.93 -4.83 15.28
CA LEU A 138 -7.68 -6.06 15.57
C LEU A 138 -8.01 -6.13 17.06
N PHE A 139 -9.19 -6.64 17.39
CA PHE A 139 -9.58 -6.87 18.76
C PHE A 139 -10.29 -8.22 18.92
N ASN A 140 -10.15 -8.81 20.10
CA ASN A 140 -10.80 -10.06 20.44
C ASN A 140 -12.19 -9.79 21.04
N LYS A 141 -13.23 -10.11 20.27
CA LYS A 141 -14.63 -9.89 20.69
C LYS A 141 -15.04 -10.63 21.94
N GLN A 142 -14.51 -11.85 22.17
CA GLN A 142 -14.82 -12.61 23.37
C GLN A 142 -14.24 -11.94 24.63
N ILE A 143 -13.01 -11.50 24.54
CA ILE A 143 -12.35 -10.77 25.62
C ILE A 143 -13.14 -9.49 25.96
N MET A 144 -13.53 -8.70 24.97
CA MET A 144 -14.30 -7.49 25.18
C MET A 144 -15.63 -7.80 25.89
N LYS A 145 -16.33 -8.83 25.44
CA LYS A 145 -17.57 -9.29 26.08
C LYS A 145 -17.35 -9.70 27.54
N ASP A 146 -16.30 -10.46 27.81
CA ASP A 146 -15.97 -10.94 29.17
C ASP A 146 -15.60 -9.77 30.11
N MET A 147 -15.07 -8.67 29.56
CA MET A 147 -14.78 -7.43 30.27
C MET A 147 -15.98 -6.48 30.37
N GLY A 148 -17.13 -6.80 29.76
CA GLY A 148 -18.28 -5.93 29.72
C GLY A 148 -18.09 -4.67 28.87
N LEU A 149 -17.16 -4.70 27.92
CA LEU A 149 -16.88 -3.59 27.00
C LEU A 149 -17.74 -3.76 25.74
N GLU A 150 -18.21 -2.64 25.21
CA GLU A 150 -18.85 -2.61 23.89
C GLU A 150 -17.80 -2.71 22.77
N GLU A 151 -18.20 -3.30 21.64
CA GLU A 151 -17.34 -3.34 20.45
C GLU A 151 -17.10 -1.91 19.93
N PRO A 152 -15.88 -1.54 19.46
CA PRO A 152 -15.53 -0.16 19.14
C PRO A 152 -16.17 0.40 17.87
N TYR A 153 -17.00 -0.37 17.19
CA TYR A 153 -17.59 0.02 15.90
C TYR A 153 -18.47 1.28 15.95
N SER A 154 -19.22 1.50 17.04
CA SER A 154 -20.02 2.71 17.24
C SER A 154 -19.10 3.92 17.39
N ALA A 155 -18.14 3.87 18.29
CA ALA A 155 -17.20 4.96 18.52
C ALA A 155 -16.42 5.36 17.25
N VAL A 156 -16.04 4.36 16.43
CA VAL A 156 -15.37 4.64 15.13
C VAL A 156 -16.33 5.33 14.16
N ARG A 157 -17.58 4.83 14.00
CA ARG A 157 -18.56 5.43 13.08
C ARG A 157 -18.96 6.85 13.48
N ASP A 158 -19.09 7.07 14.78
CA ASP A 158 -19.50 8.36 15.34
C ASP A 158 -18.33 9.35 15.47
N ARG A 159 -17.13 8.95 15.04
CA ARG A 159 -15.86 9.73 15.11
C ARG A 159 -15.44 10.08 16.54
N GLU A 160 -15.82 9.26 17.48
CA GLU A 160 -15.45 9.37 18.90
C GLU A 160 -14.24 8.49 19.27
N TRP A 161 -13.70 7.71 18.31
CA TRP A 161 -12.52 6.88 18.51
C TRP A 161 -11.27 7.74 18.62
N THR A 162 -10.83 7.98 19.85
CA THR A 162 -9.63 8.77 20.21
C THR A 162 -8.61 7.90 20.93
N LEU A 163 -7.41 8.41 21.13
CA LEU A 163 -6.38 7.72 21.93
C LEU A 163 -6.83 7.51 23.39
N ASP A 164 -7.60 8.45 23.96
CA ASP A 164 -8.13 8.30 25.31
C ASP A 164 -9.15 7.16 25.37
N VAL A 165 -10.04 7.07 24.39
CA VAL A 165 -10.99 5.95 24.26
C VAL A 165 -10.24 4.63 24.09
N PHE A 166 -9.24 4.59 23.23
CA PHE A 166 -8.40 3.40 23.07
C PHE A 166 -7.69 3.02 24.37
N ALA A 167 -7.16 3.98 25.10
CA ALA A 167 -6.51 3.74 26.39
C ALA A 167 -7.48 3.11 27.42
N GLU A 168 -8.74 3.55 27.45
CA GLU A 168 -9.76 2.96 28.33
C GLU A 168 -10.09 1.50 27.94
N TYR A 169 -10.08 1.17 26.63
CA TYR A 169 -10.29 -0.21 26.17
C TYR A 169 -9.19 -1.18 26.58
N ILE A 170 -7.93 -0.71 26.66
CA ILE A 170 -6.78 -1.55 27.03
C ILE A 170 -6.47 -1.52 28.52
N LYS A 171 -7.04 -0.57 29.26
CA LYS A 171 -6.79 -0.37 30.69
C LYS A 171 -7.26 -1.55 31.50
N GLY A 172 -6.39 -2.02 32.40
CA GLY A 172 -6.71 -3.10 33.33
C GLY A 172 -6.74 -4.50 32.71
N TYR A 173 -6.43 -4.64 31.40
CA TYR A 173 -6.36 -5.95 30.77
C TYR A 173 -4.98 -6.60 30.90
N GLY A 174 -3.92 -5.82 31.08
CA GLY A 174 -2.56 -6.32 31.32
C GLY A 174 -2.44 -7.02 32.67
N GLY A 175 -1.57 -8.02 32.76
CA GLY A 175 -1.27 -8.67 34.03
C GLY A 175 -0.38 -9.90 33.89
N ASP A 176 0.35 -10.15 34.94
CA ASP A 176 1.17 -11.35 35.15
C ASP A 176 0.26 -12.55 35.41
N ILE A 177 0.05 -13.39 34.39
CA ILE A 177 -0.85 -14.56 34.47
C ILE A 177 -0.16 -15.75 35.12
N ASN A 178 1.14 -15.88 34.92
CA ASN A 178 1.93 -16.99 35.43
C ASN A 178 2.48 -16.76 36.80
N SER A 179 2.32 -15.53 37.33
CA SER A 179 2.77 -15.12 38.71
C SER A 179 4.27 -15.27 38.93
N ASP A 180 5.06 -15.08 37.84
CA ASP A 180 6.53 -15.17 37.96
C ASP A 180 7.19 -13.81 38.28
N GLY A 181 6.42 -12.75 38.33
CA GLY A 181 6.87 -11.38 38.63
C GLY A 181 7.70 -10.74 37.50
N ARG A 182 7.65 -11.28 36.29
CA ARG A 182 8.37 -10.78 35.12
C ARG A 182 7.40 -10.58 33.96
N GLU A 183 7.56 -9.49 33.24
CA GLU A 183 6.84 -9.32 31.99
C GLU A 183 7.41 -10.23 30.89
N GLY A 184 6.57 -11.02 30.25
CA GLY A 184 6.98 -12.02 29.28
C GLY A 184 5.86 -12.49 28.35
N TYR A 185 6.17 -13.40 27.44
CA TYR A 185 5.21 -13.94 26.45
C TYR A 185 4.04 -14.72 27.08
N ALA A 186 4.17 -15.14 28.31
CA ALA A 186 3.13 -15.85 29.06
C ALA A 186 2.12 -14.91 29.72
N ASP A 187 2.35 -13.59 29.65
CA ASP A 187 1.53 -12.58 30.30
C ASP A 187 0.44 -12.03 29.39
N ARG A 188 -0.45 -11.26 30.00
CA ARG A 188 -1.55 -10.62 29.32
C ARG A 188 -1.23 -9.17 29.05
N TYR A 189 -1.45 -8.72 27.81
CA TYR A 189 -1.22 -7.34 27.39
C TYR A 189 -2.52 -6.73 26.89
N GLY A 190 -2.75 -5.45 27.21
CA GLY A 190 -3.91 -4.70 26.75
C GLY A 190 -3.87 -4.42 25.25
N ALA A 191 -2.68 -4.23 24.68
CA ALA A 191 -2.47 -4.06 23.25
C ALA A 191 -1.09 -4.54 22.83
N PHE A 192 -0.98 -4.97 21.58
CA PHE A 192 0.28 -5.13 20.85
C PHE A 192 0.32 -4.10 19.73
N LEU A 193 1.33 -3.27 19.72
CA LEU A 193 1.55 -2.28 18.67
C LEU A 193 2.77 -2.71 17.87
N PHE A 194 2.63 -2.67 16.56
CA PHE A 194 3.72 -2.90 15.63
C PHE A 194 4.48 -1.58 15.47
N GLU A 195 5.77 -1.59 15.76
CA GLU A 195 6.64 -0.45 15.50
C GLU A 195 7.04 -0.49 14.03
N LEU A 196 6.63 0.55 13.30
CA LEU A 196 7.10 0.79 11.95
C LEU A 196 8.50 1.40 12.06
N SER A 197 9.52 0.56 11.94
CA SER A 197 10.93 0.98 11.91
C SER A 197 11.34 1.47 10.52
#